data_e740eb8bbc4e160ecd91a03e2f585162
#
_entry.id   e740eb8bbc4e160ecd91a03e2f585162
#
_cell.length_a   1.000
_cell.length_b   1.000
_cell.length_c   1.000
_cell.angle_alpha   90.00
_cell.angle_beta   90.00
_cell.angle_gamma   90.00
#
_symmetry.space_group_name_H-M   'P 1'
#
loop_
_entity.id
_entity.type
_entity.pdbx_description
1 polymer ?
#
loop_
_entity_poly.entity_id
_entity_poly.type
_entity_poly.pdbx_seq_one_letter_code
_entity_poly.pdbx_strand_id
1 'polypeptide(L)'
;MFFNELSRRRFAKLATWSALGISTKSAKAAESTSSAAIELSKNSLATFPPDFLWGTATSAYQIEGAVKEDGRGPSIWDPFVRLKGKIADQSTADVANDHYHRYKADVQLIRELGAKAYRFSIAWPRVFPEGTGAPNPKGLDFYNRLVDELLANGIEPFATLYHWDLPQALQDRYGGWMSRDTSQAFADYAGYVAKRISDRVKCIFTINECARLVYIGYGSGLDAPGLTLPQRDINQVRHHVALGHGLAVQAVRANAQSGTKVGPAENIEVCIPAIETPANIRAAEIATRELNAGYLTAILEGKYTEAFLAYAGANAPTFTPEDLKVISSPVDFVGLNIYVPHHFVVAGDDGNGFALLPFAATYPQMDSSWLRIAPEAMYWAPRHVAKLWNVKSIYITENGTSAADQMSADGKVYDVDRIMYLRNYLTQLNRATSAGVPVQGYFLWSLMDNFEWSDGYKKRFGLYHVDFQTQRRTPKLSASFYREVIQQNAVV
;
A
#
# COMPACT_ATOMS: atom_id res chain seq x y z
N MET A 1 -6.17 8.03 -15.54
CA MET A 1 -7.27 8.81 -16.15
C MET A 1 -7.54 8.25 -17.53
N PHE A 2 -8.21 7.10 -17.57
CA PHE A 2 -8.51 6.38 -18.79
C PHE A 2 -10.01 6.18 -18.87
N PHE A 3 -10.61 6.47 -20.02
CA PHE A 3 -12.04 6.37 -20.32
C PHE A 3 -12.95 7.38 -19.61
N ASN A 4 -13.04 8.58 -20.19
CA ASN A 4 -14.22 9.42 -20.10
C ASN A 4 -14.91 9.35 -21.46
N GLU A 5 -16.11 8.87 -21.46
CA GLU A 5 -17.32 9.20 -22.25
C GLU A 5 -18.17 7.97 -22.56
N LEU A 6 -19.09 7.68 -21.64
CA LEU A 6 -20.29 6.94 -21.99
C LEU A 6 -21.45 7.95 -22.06
N SER A 7 -21.98 8.12 -23.27
CA SER A 7 -22.98 9.13 -23.60
C SER A 7 -24.25 8.98 -22.75
N ARG A 8 -24.80 10.14 -22.34
CA ARG A 8 -26.07 10.32 -21.55
C ARG A 8 -27.32 9.68 -22.14
N ARG A 9 -27.25 9.05 -23.31
CA ARG A 9 -28.43 8.50 -24.01
C ARG A 9 -28.84 7.07 -23.61
N ARG A 10 -28.02 6.32 -22.84
CA ARG A 10 -28.36 4.93 -22.44
C ARG A 10 -28.96 4.79 -21.04
N PHE A 11 -28.97 5.84 -20.23
CA PHE A 11 -29.50 5.78 -18.85
C PHE A 11 -31.04 5.82 -18.77
N ALA A 12 -31.73 6.21 -19.84
CA ALA A 12 -33.19 6.40 -19.84
C ALA A 12 -34.01 5.11 -20.11
N LYS A 13 -33.42 3.94 -20.33
CA LYS A 13 -34.14 2.70 -20.68
C LYS A 13 -34.28 1.66 -19.56
N LEU A 14 -33.79 1.92 -18.36
CA LEU A 14 -33.84 0.94 -17.25
C LEU A 14 -34.83 1.29 -16.12
N ALA A 15 -35.63 2.34 -16.28
CA ALA A 15 -36.54 2.84 -15.23
C ALA A 15 -38.06 2.58 -15.48
N THR A 16 -38.39 1.55 -16.23
CA THR A 16 -39.81 1.17 -16.38
C THR A 16 -39.94 -0.35 -16.32
N TRP A 17 -40.23 -0.87 -15.14
CA TRP A 17 -40.96 -2.14 -14.90
C TRP A 17 -40.93 -2.46 -13.40
N SER A 18 -41.93 -1.98 -12.65
CA SER A 18 -42.37 -2.57 -11.39
C SER A 18 -43.62 -1.84 -10.88
N ALA A 19 -44.75 -2.18 -11.41
CA ALA A 19 -46.04 -1.95 -10.73
C ALA A 19 -47.04 -2.98 -11.23
N LEU A 20 -47.23 -4.07 -10.50
CA LEU A 20 -48.45 -4.89 -10.58
C LEU A 20 -48.57 -5.84 -9.36
N GLY A 21 -49.58 -5.56 -8.54
CA GLY A 21 -50.42 -6.59 -7.95
C GLY A 21 -50.04 -7.19 -6.60
N ILE A 22 -50.45 -6.54 -5.51
CA ILE A 22 -50.61 -7.21 -4.20
C ILE A 22 -52.08 -7.56 -4.02
N SER A 23 -52.38 -8.88 -4.09
CA SER A 23 -53.68 -9.43 -3.69
C SER A 23 -53.62 -9.89 -2.24
N THR A 24 -54.46 -9.29 -1.41
CA THR A 24 -54.63 -9.65 0.01
C THR A 24 -55.49 -10.90 0.13
N LYS A 25 -54.97 -12.00 0.69
CA LYS A 25 -55.78 -13.06 1.30
C LYS A 25 -55.43 -13.15 2.79
N SER A 26 -56.47 -12.80 3.57
CA SER A 26 -56.53 -12.95 5.02
C SER A 26 -56.59 -14.46 5.36
N ALA A 27 -55.64 -14.96 6.17
CA ALA A 27 -55.74 -16.26 6.83
C ALA A 27 -55.54 -16.07 8.33
N LYS A 28 -56.54 -16.48 9.12
CA LYS A 28 -56.51 -16.55 10.58
C LYS A 28 -55.42 -17.52 11.01
N ALA A 29 -54.46 -17.05 11.79
CA ALA A 29 -53.47 -17.89 12.45
C ALA A 29 -53.93 -18.18 13.88
N ALA A 30 -53.88 -19.45 14.26
CA ALA A 30 -54.09 -19.92 15.62
C ALA A 30 -52.86 -19.60 16.46
N GLU A 31 -53.04 -19.07 17.64
CA GLU A 31 -52.05 -18.89 18.68
C GLU A 31 -51.53 -20.27 19.14
N SER A 32 -50.26 -20.54 18.91
CA SER A 32 -49.52 -21.51 19.68
C SER A 32 -48.38 -20.76 20.37
N THR A 33 -48.50 -20.55 21.64
CA THR A 33 -47.46 -20.08 22.53
C THR A 33 -46.36 -21.13 22.65
N SER A 34 -45.28 -20.96 21.85
CA SER A 34 -44.01 -21.59 22.12
C SER A 34 -43.02 -20.48 22.46
N SER A 35 -42.77 -20.31 23.75
CA SER A 35 -41.65 -19.56 24.28
C SER A 35 -40.37 -20.28 23.94
N ALA A 36 -39.91 -20.17 22.70
CA ALA A 36 -38.54 -20.44 22.34
C ALA A 36 -37.74 -19.20 22.78
N ALA A 37 -37.07 -19.31 23.93
CA ALA A 37 -35.98 -18.40 24.26
C ALA A 37 -35.04 -18.38 23.06
N ILE A 38 -34.98 -17.25 22.37
CA ILE A 38 -33.89 -16.96 21.41
C ILE A 38 -32.65 -16.92 22.28
N GLU A 39 -31.94 -18.04 22.41
CA GLU A 39 -30.55 -18.02 22.80
C GLU A 39 -29.85 -17.12 21.77
N LEU A 40 -29.58 -15.89 22.16
CA LEU A 40 -28.59 -15.06 21.49
C LEU A 40 -27.32 -15.91 21.51
N SER A 41 -27.06 -16.60 20.40
CA SER A 41 -25.77 -17.25 20.18
C SER A 41 -24.73 -16.16 20.52
N LYS A 42 -23.85 -16.45 21.48
CA LYS A 42 -22.68 -15.62 21.71
C LYS A 42 -22.11 -15.33 20.34
N ASN A 43 -22.18 -14.07 19.89
CA ASN A 43 -21.62 -13.65 18.62
C ASN A 43 -20.18 -14.12 18.63
N SER A 44 -19.87 -15.22 17.93
CA SER A 44 -18.50 -15.63 17.74
C SER A 44 -17.86 -14.52 16.93
N LEU A 45 -16.88 -13.85 17.53
CA LEU A 45 -16.10 -12.83 16.81
C LEU A 45 -15.58 -13.42 15.49
N ALA A 46 -15.57 -12.63 14.44
CA ALA A 46 -14.99 -13.00 13.16
C ALA A 46 -13.47 -13.07 13.30
N THR A 47 -12.95 -14.29 13.59
CA THR A 47 -11.54 -14.54 13.86
C THR A 47 -10.71 -14.68 12.58
N PHE A 48 -9.44 -14.29 12.65
CA PHE A 48 -8.45 -14.55 11.61
C PHE A 48 -7.74 -15.89 11.83
N PRO A 49 -6.99 -16.41 10.82
CA PRO A 49 -6.17 -17.59 11.01
C PRO A 49 -5.27 -17.47 12.26
N PRO A 50 -4.97 -18.59 12.96
CA PRO A 50 -4.19 -18.56 14.21
C PRO A 50 -2.82 -17.88 14.06
N ASP A 51 -2.17 -18.08 12.91
CA ASP A 51 -0.83 -17.54 12.61
C ASP A 51 -0.89 -16.21 11.85
N PHE A 52 -2.05 -15.52 11.86
CA PHE A 52 -2.21 -14.25 11.15
C PHE A 52 -1.35 -13.17 11.80
N LEU A 53 -0.50 -12.53 10.98
CA LEU A 53 0.49 -11.58 11.48
C LEU A 53 -0.07 -10.15 11.52
N TRP A 54 -0.17 -9.58 12.71
CA TRP A 54 -0.57 -8.20 12.92
C TRP A 54 0.64 -7.29 13.06
N GLY A 55 0.69 -6.24 12.25
CA GLY A 55 1.80 -5.28 12.24
C GLY A 55 1.37 -3.84 12.04
N THR A 56 2.36 -2.96 12.07
CA THR A 56 2.24 -1.56 11.66
C THR A 56 3.32 -1.23 10.65
N ALA A 57 3.11 -0.17 9.88
CA ALA A 57 4.06 0.28 8.86
C ALA A 57 4.43 1.76 8.99
N THR A 58 5.62 2.11 8.51
CA THR A 58 6.10 3.48 8.30
C THR A 58 7.10 3.49 7.14
N SER A 59 7.52 4.68 6.70
CA SER A 59 8.64 4.83 5.76
C SER A 59 9.72 5.77 6.28
N ALA A 60 10.95 5.56 5.83
CA ALA A 60 12.14 6.25 6.31
C ALA A 60 12.03 7.78 6.19
N TYR A 61 11.77 8.30 5.00
CA TYR A 61 11.70 9.74 4.78
C TYR A 61 10.62 10.41 5.62
N GLN A 62 9.49 9.73 5.82
CA GLN A 62 8.33 10.27 6.53
C GLN A 62 8.53 10.38 8.05
N ILE A 63 9.42 9.57 8.65
CA ILE A 63 9.55 9.54 10.12
C ILE A 63 10.95 9.80 10.67
N GLU A 64 12.01 9.50 9.92
CA GLU A 64 13.36 9.46 10.49
C GLU A 64 13.90 10.83 10.89
N GLY A 65 13.77 11.83 10.03
CA GLY A 65 14.49 13.08 10.19
C GLY A 65 16.00 12.90 10.02
N ALA A 66 16.80 13.63 10.80
CA ALA A 66 18.27 13.53 10.80
C ALA A 66 18.87 13.58 9.38
N VAL A 67 18.33 14.44 8.51
CA VAL A 67 18.62 14.45 7.06
C VAL A 67 20.07 14.82 6.70
N LYS A 68 20.84 15.36 7.66
CA LYS A 68 22.24 15.77 7.48
C LYS A 68 23.20 15.01 8.41
N GLU A 69 22.70 13.98 9.13
CA GLU A 69 23.49 13.31 10.14
C GLU A 69 24.13 12.04 9.61
N ASP A 70 25.24 11.65 10.22
CA ASP A 70 25.99 10.41 10.00
C ASP A 70 26.29 10.12 8.53
N GLY A 71 26.52 11.17 7.73
CA GLY A 71 26.91 11.04 6.33
C GLY A 71 25.80 10.66 5.37
N ARG A 72 24.51 10.82 5.77
CA ARG A 72 23.38 10.66 4.84
C ARG A 72 23.51 11.64 3.67
N GLY A 73 23.43 11.13 2.44
CA GLY A 73 23.27 11.96 1.24
C GLY A 73 21.85 12.51 1.09
N PRO A 74 21.64 13.56 0.30
CA PRO A 74 20.30 14.05 0.00
C PRO A 74 19.50 13.05 -0.83
N SER A 75 18.20 12.93 -0.57
CA SER A 75 17.24 12.30 -1.46
C SER A 75 16.58 13.33 -2.38
N ILE A 76 15.87 12.88 -3.41
CA ILE A 76 15.08 13.75 -4.29
C ILE A 76 14.01 14.57 -3.53
N TRP A 77 13.59 14.11 -2.36
CA TRP A 77 12.64 14.82 -1.51
C TRP A 77 13.26 16.03 -0.80
N ASP A 78 14.55 15.96 -0.44
CA ASP A 78 15.19 17.05 0.31
C ASP A 78 15.21 18.41 -0.43
N PRO A 79 15.54 18.51 -1.71
CA PRO A 79 15.34 19.76 -2.47
C PRO A 79 13.87 20.01 -2.81
N PHE A 80 13.07 18.96 -3.08
CA PHE A 80 11.68 19.09 -3.51
C PHE A 80 10.81 19.79 -2.46
N VAL A 81 10.92 19.43 -1.18
CA VAL A 81 10.12 20.02 -0.09
C VAL A 81 10.39 21.52 0.11
N ARG A 82 11.49 22.03 -0.44
CA ARG A 82 11.87 23.46 -0.38
C ARG A 82 11.31 24.28 -1.54
N LEU A 83 10.73 23.62 -2.54
CA LEU A 83 10.10 24.31 -3.67
C LEU A 83 8.75 24.89 -3.24
N LYS A 84 8.58 26.18 -3.48
CA LYS A 84 7.33 26.92 -3.11
C LYS A 84 6.09 26.22 -3.70
N GLY A 85 5.12 25.91 -2.85
CA GLY A 85 3.82 25.37 -3.24
C GLY A 85 3.82 23.86 -3.53
N LYS A 86 4.93 23.16 -3.30
CA LYS A 86 4.98 21.69 -3.46
C LYS A 86 4.46 20.96 -2.23
N ILE A 87 4.65 21.52 -1.04
CA ILE A 87 4.13 20.96 0.20
C ILE A 87 3.01 21.86 0.71
N ALA A 88 1.85 21.26 1.03
CA ALA A 88 0.60 21.98 1.34
C ALA A 88 0.67 22.91 2.56
N ASP A 89 1.55 22.62 3.51
CA ASP A 89 1.82 23.43 4.71
C ASP A 89 3.21 24.07 4.71
N GLN A 90 3.98 23.92 3.62
CA GLN A 90 5.35 24.39 3.44
C GLN A 90 6.34 23.78 4.47
N SER A 91 5.99 22.67 5.09
CA SER A 91 6.86 21.95 6.02
C SER A 91 7.94 21.15 5.28
N THR A 92 8.93 20.68 6.05
CA THR A 92 9.97 19.75 5.59
C THR A 92 10.00 18.52 6.49
N ALA A 93 10.59 17.44 6.00
CA ALA A 93 10.85 16.24 6.80
C ALA A 93 12.23 16.25 7.48
N ASP A 94 12.85 17.42 7.63
CA ASP A 94 14.21 17.52 8.18
C ASP A 94 14.33 16.94 9.59
N VAL A 95 13.28 17.08 10.39
CA VAL A 95 13.12 16.45 11.72
C VAL A 95 12.10 15.32 11.67
N ALA A 96 11.04 15.48 10.91
CA ALA A 96 9.91 14.55 10.82
C ALA A 96 9.42 14.13 12.21
N ASN A 97 9.51 12.84 12.53
CA ASN A 97 9.20 12.29 13.85
C ASN A 97 10.44 12.10 14.74
N ASP A 98 11.60 12.53 14.27
CA ASP A 98 12.88 12.31 14.98
C ASP A 98 13.12 10.83 15.33
N HIS A 99 12.59 9.91 14.50
CA HIS A 99 12.67 8.47 14.72
C HIS A 99 14.13 7.99 14.76
N TYR A 100 15.01 8.64 13.99
CA TYR A 100 16.43 8.31 13.97
C TYR A 100 17.05 8.31 15.38
N HIS A 101 16.64 9.24 16.25
CA HIS A 101 17.09 9.32 17.64
C HIS A 101 16.16 8.60 18.62
N ARG A 102 14.84 8.47 18.28
CA ARG A 102 13.80 7.99 19.18
C ARG A 102 13.34 6.57 18.89
N TYR A 103 14.00 5.84 17.97
CA TYR A 103 13.54 4.53 17.52
C TYR A 103 13.24 3.55 18.66
N LYS A 104 14.01 3.58 19.76
CA LYS A 104 13.75 2.73 20.93
C LYS A 104 12.40 3.01 21.58
N ALA A 105 12.06 4.29 21.77
CA ALA A 105 10.77 4.69 22.29
C ALA A 105 9.64 4.33 21.33
N ASP A 106 9.84 4.52 20.02
CA ASP A 106 8.85 4.20 19.00
C ASP A 106 8.63 2.68 18.88
N VAL A 107 9.65 1.85 19.10
CA VAL A 107 9.51 0.38 19.16
C VAL A 107 8.66 -0.04 20.38
N GLN A 108 8.75 0.68 21.51
CA GLN A 108 7.87 0.42 22.66
C GLN A 108 6.40 0.67 22.32
N LEU A 109 6.07 1.66 21.46
CA LEU A 109 4.69 1.89 21.00
C LEU A 109 4.14 0.67 20.25
N ILE A 110 4.96 0.03 19.41
CA ILE A 110 4.57 -1.20 18.69
C ILE A 110 4.31 -2.34 19.66
N ARG A 111 5.18 -2.50 20.65
CA ARG A 111 5.03 -3.49 21.72
C ARG A 111 3.76 -3.26 22.53
N GLU A 112 3.43 -2.01 22.87
CA GLU A 112 2.23 -1.63 23.63
C GLU A 112 0.94 -1.93 22.86
N LEU A 113 0.97 -1.82 21.52
CA LEU A 113 -0.13 -2.27 20.67
C LEU A 113 -0.29 -3.80 20.66
N GLY A 114 0.73 -4.55 21.05
CA GLY A 114 0.77 -6.00 20.93
C GLY A 114 1.11 -6.49 19.52
N ALA A 115 1.44 -5.60 18.58
CA ALA A 115 1.80 -5.96 17.22
C ALA A 115 3.09 -6.80 17.19
N LYS A 116 3.10 -7.82 16.33
CA LYS A 116 4.18 -8.80 16.21
C LYS A 116 5.11 -8.55 15.04
N ALA A 117 4.77 -7.59 14.19
CA ALA A 117 5.58 -7.22 13.03
C ALA A 117 5.64 -5.71 12.84
N TYR A 118 6.75 -5.26 12.29
CA TYR A 118 6.93 -3.87 11.89
C TYR A 118 7.53 -3.79 10.51
N ARG A 119 6.80 -3.14 9.57
CA ARG A 119 7.30 -2.83 8.24
C ARG A 119 7.87 -1.42 8.24
N PHE A 120 9.15 -1.31 7.93
CA PHE A 120 9.88 -0.04 7.79
C PHE A 120 10.63 0.00 6.47
N SER A 121 10.99 1.17 5.98
CA SER A 121 11.88 1.26 4.82
C SER A 121 13.30 1.64 5.21
N ILE A 122 14.25 1.31 4.35
CA ILE A 122 15.65 1.65 4.49
C ILE A 122 15.95 2.81 3.54
N ALA A 123 16.37 3.95 4.06
CA ALA A 123 16.73 5.11 3.25
C ALA A 123 17.98 4.80 2.42
N TRP A 124 17.81 4.65 1.11
CA TRP A 124 18.92 4.41 0.20
C TRP A 124 20.04 5.46 0.35
N PRO A 125 19.77 6.78 0.42
CA PRO A 125 20.80 7.80 0.60
C PRO A 125 21.49 7.76 1.97
N ARG A 126 20.98 7.03 2.98
CA ARG A 126 21.73 6.76 4.21
C ARG A 126 22.81 5.72 3.99
N VAL A 127 22.48 4.68 3.23
CA VAL A 127 23.38 3.54 3.00
C VAL A 127 24.39 3.84 1.88
N PHE A 128 23.94 4.48 0.80
CA PHE A 128 24.77 4.96 -0.30
C PHE A 128 24.45 6.44 -0.57
N PRO A 129 25.20 7.37 0.04
CA PRO A 129 24.95 8.81 -0.10
C PRO A 129 24.90 9.32 -1.55
N GLU A 130 25.76 8.74 -2.42
CA GLU A 130 25.82 9.04 -3.85
C GLU A 130 24.98 8.06 -4.71
N GLY A 131 24.18 7.20 -4.08
CA GLY A 131 23.40 6.16 -4.73
C GLY A 131 24.19 4.95 -5.22
N THR A 132 25.47 5.14 -5.45
CA THR A 132 26.46 4.13 -5.89
C THR A 132 27.80 4.36 -5.20
N GLY A 133 28.79 3.51 -5.47
CA GLY A 133 30.17 3.67 -4.97
C GLY A 133 30.35 3.19 -3.53
N ALA A 134 31.00 3.98 -2.68
CA ALA A 134 31.31 3.56 -1.31
C ALA A 134 30.06 3.61 -0.43
N PRO A 135 29.73 2.52 0.29
CA PRO A 135 28.63 2.53 1.25
C PRO A 135 29.01 3.33 2.49
N ASN A 136 27.99 3.89 3.15
CA ASN A 136 28.13 4.57 4.42
C ASN A 136 27.85 3.61 5.59
N PRO A 137 28.85 3.17 6.35
CA PRO A 137 28.66 2.22 7.43
C PRO A 137 27.72 2.72 8.53
N LYS A 138 27.80 4.02 8.87
CA LYS A 138 26.96 4.61 9.92
C LYS A 138 25.48 4.59 9.57
N GLY A 139 25.14 4.78 8.29
CA GLY A 139 23.76 4.71 7.82
C GLY A 139 23.18 3.31 7.97
N LEU A 140 23.93 2.27 7.60
CA LEU A 140 23.48 0.88 7.79
C LEU A 140 23.43 0.50 9.28
N ASP A 141 24.34 1.03 10.09
CA ASP A 141 24.41 0.75 11.53
C ASP A 141 23.16 1.20 12.29
N PHE A 142 22.53 2.29 11.85
CA PHE A 142 21.23 2.70 12.36
C PHE A 142 20.17 1.59 12.18
N TYR A 143 20.07 1.02 10.99
CA TYR A 143 19.11 -0.06 10.71
C TYR A 143 19.45 -1.35 11.46
N ASN A 144 20.73 -1.66 11.66
CA ASN A 144 21.13 -2.76 12.52
C ASN A 144 20.61 -2.59 13.96
N ARG A 145 20.81 -1.39 14.54
CA ARG A 145 20.30 -1.09 15.89
C ARG A 145 18.77 -1.13 15.97
N LEU A 146 18.07 -0.65 14.92
CA LEU A 146 16.61 -0.73 14.85
C LEU A 146 16.13 -2.19 14.81
N VAL A 147 16.75 -3.02 13.96
CA VAL A 147 16.42 -4.44 13.84
C VAL A 147 16.67 -5.18 15.15
N ASP A 148 17.80 -4.92 15.81
CA ASP A 148 18.13 -5.53 17.11
C ASP A 148 17.11 -5.13 18.18
N GLU A 149 16.69 -3.86 18.22
CA GLU A 149 15.66 -3.38 19.16
C GLU A 149 14.30 -4.02 18.91
N LEU A 150 13.88 -4.17 17.63
CA LEU A 150 12.65 -4.86 17.28
C LEU A 150 12.65 -6.31 17.77
N LEU A 151 13.72 -7.06 17.45
CA LEU A 151 13.84 -8.46 17.85
C LEU A 151 13.91 -8.63 19.37
N ALA A 152 14.61 -7.73 20.08
CA ALA A 152 14.66 -7.73 21.55
C ALA A 152 13.26 -7.53 22.19
N ASN A 153 12.34 -6.89 21.47
CA ASN A 153 10.95 -6.70 21.88
C ASN A 153 9.97 -7.73 21.30
N GLY A 154 10.46 -8.77 20.62
CA GLY A 154 9.65 -9.83 20.02
C GLY A 154 8.82 -9.37 18.82
N ILE A 155 9.31 -8.38 18.07
CA ILE A 155 8.70 -7.81 16.89
C ILE A 155 9.50 -8.23 15.65
N GLU A 156 8.86 -8.90 14.72
CA GLU A 156 9.48 -9.34 13.46
C GLU A 156 9.71 -8.17 12.51
N PRO A 157 10.96 -7.93 12.04
CA PRO A 157 11.28 -6.86 11.13
C PRO A 157 10.97 -7.22 9.67
N PHE A 158 10.23 -6.35 8.98
CA PHE A 158 9.93 -6.41 7.55
C PHE A 158 10.54 -5.19 6.88
N ALA A 159 11.54 -5.37 6.01
CA ALA A 159 12.27 -4.26 5.41
C ALA A 159 11.82 -3.98 3.98
N THR A 160 11.51 -2.72 3.67
CA THR A 160 11.29 -2.20 2.32
C THR A 160 12.57 -1.50 1.86
N LEU A 161 13.15 -1.93 0.74
CA LEU A 161 14.43 -1.39 0.25
C LEU A 161 14.28 0.02 -0.34
N TYR A 162 13.14 0.33 -0.94
CA TYR A 162 12.93 1.64 -1.55
C TYR A 162 11.49 2.14 -1.35
N HIS A 163 11.37 3.28 -0.69
CA HIS A 163 10.10 3.96 -0.44
C HIS A 163 10.21 5.44 -0.82
N TRP A 164 10.56 5.67 -2.10
CA TRP A 164 10.53 6.92 -2.87
C TRP A 164 11.67 7.91 -2.61
N ASP A 165 12.56 7.61 -1.71
CA ASP A 165 13.69 8.46 -1.31
C ASP A 165 14.97 8.18 -2.13
N LEU A 166 14.83 8.29 -3.47
CA LEU A 166 15.96 8.12 -4.41
C LEU A 166 17.10 9.08 -4.05
N PRO A 167 18.35 8.62 -3.97
CA PRO A 167 19.50 9.52 -3.83
C PRO A 167 19.51 10.61 -4.90
N GLN A 168 19.62 11.87 -4.49
CA GLN A 168 19.62 13.01 -5.40
C GLN A 168 20.72 12.90 -6.46
N ALA A 169 21.87 12.34 -6.10
CA ALA A 169 22.97 12.12 -7.02
C ALA A 169 22.61 11.22 -8.22
N LEU A 170 21.69 10.25 -8.06
CA LEU A 170 21.18 9.43 -9.17
C LEU A 170 20.23 10.23 -10.05
N GLN A 171 19.43 11.13 -9.46
CA GLN A 171 18.57 12.04 -10.21
C GLN A 171 19.42 13.01 -11.04
N ASP A 172 20.47 13.58 -10.46
CA ASP A 172 21.34 14.53 -11.13
C ASP A 172 22.18 13.89 -12.24
N ARG A 173 22.66 12.67 -12.02
CA ARG A 173 23.55 11.96 -12.94
C ARG A 173 22.81 11.28 -14.07
N TYR A 174 21.67 10.65 -13.78
CA TYR A 174 20.97 9.76 -14.69
C TYR A 174 19.52 10.20 -15.02
N GLY A 175 19.01 11.26 -14.39
CA GLY A 175 17.59 11.60 -14.46
C GLY A 175 16.73 10.64 -13.62
N GLY A 176 17.33 10.01 -12.60
CA GLY A 176 16.64 9.04 -11.74
C GLY A 176 16.18 7.81 -12.53
N TRP A 177 14.92 7.39 -12.34
CA TRP A 177 14.36 6.22 -13.01
C TRP A 177 14.13 6.39 -14.53
N MET A 178 14.49 7.55 -15.11
CA MET A 178 14.55 7.71 -16.57
C MET A 178 15.67 6.86 -17.20
N SER A 179 16.69 6.51 -16.43
CA SER A 179 17.80 5.67 -16.89
C SER A 179 17.76 4.25 -16.33
N ARG A 180 18.10 3.29 -17.17
CA ARG A 180 18.36 1.89 -16.81
C ARG A 180 19.48 1.75 -15.77
N ASP A 181 20.43 2.68 -15.74
CA ASP A 181 21.54 2.68 -14.77
C ASP A 181 21.04 2.79 -13.32
N THR A 182 19.93 3.48 -13.10
CA THR A 182 19.28 3.53 -11.79
C THR A 182 18.75 2.17 -11.37
N SER A 183 18.23 1.37 -12.31
CA SER A 183 17.77 0.00 -12.03
C SER A 183 18.93 -0.89 -11.59
N GLN A 184 20.10 -0.77 -12.21
CA GLN A 184 21.29 -1.50 -11.82
C GLN A 184 21.84 -1.02 -10.47
N ALA A 185 21.93 0.29 -10.25
CA ALA A 185 22.34 0.87 -8.97
C ALA A 185 21.44 0.41 -7.82
N PHE A 186 20.14 0.27 -8.07
CA PHE A 186 19.18 -0.26 -7.10
C PHE A 186 19.45 -1.73 -6.77
N ALA A 187 19.80 -2.55 -7.75
CA ALA A 187 20.17 -3.95 -7.52
C ALA A 187 21.43 -4.08 -6.67
N ASP A 188 22.45 -3.26 -6.95
CA ASP A 188 23.71 -3.25 -6.18
C ASP A 188 23.45 -2.87 -4.71
N TYR A 189 22.63 -1.84 -4.49
CA TYR A 189 22.17 -1.44 -3.16
C TYR A 189 21.37 -2.56 -2.48
N ALA A 190 20.42 -3.18 -3.17
CA ALA A 190 19.58 -4.26 -2.65
C ALA A 190 20.43 -5.46 -2.19
N GLY A 191 21.40 -5.88 -3.02
CA GLY A 191 22.32 -6.96 -2.69
C GLY A 191 23.21 -6.63 -1.48
N TYR A 192 23.71 -5.39 -1.42
CA TYR A 192 24.53 -4.92 -0.30
C TYR A 192 23.76 -4.96 1.03
N VAL A 193 22.52 -4.46 1.04
CA VAL A 193 21.68 -4.45 2.23
C VAL A 193 21.30 -5.87 2.63
N ALA A 194 20.81 -6.67 1.67
CA ALA A 194 20.36 -8.05 1.92
C ALA A 194 21.47 -8.89 2.58
N LYS A 195 22.71 -8.79 2.09
CA LYS A 195 23.85 -9.50 2.67
C LYS A 195 24.08 -9.19 4.15
N ARG A 196 23.66 -8.03 4.63
CA ARG A 196 24.01 -7.51 5.98
C ARG A 196 22.89 -7.56 6.99
N ILE A 197 21.63 -7.68 6.54
CA ILE A 197 20.49 -7.70 7.46
C ILE A 197 19.74 -9.02 7.45
N SER A 198 19.93 -9.88 6.44
CA SER A 198 19.13 -11.08 6.23
C SER A 198 19.39 -12.22 7.23
N ASP A 199 20.39 -12.08 8.08
CA ASP A 199 20.56 -12.92 9.27
C ASP A 199 19.35 -12.75 10.23
N ARG A 200 18.80 -11.55 10.32
CA ARG A 200 17.73 -11.13 11.24
C ARG A 200 16.44 -10.74 10.54
N VAL A 201 16.50 -10.13 9.34
CA VAL A 201 15.34 -9.73 8.55
C VAL A 201 15.02 -10.80 7.51
N LYS A 202 13.88 -11.48 7.67
CA LYS A 202 13.50 -12.62 6.81
C LYS A 202 12.51 -12.26 5.69
N CYS A 203 11.91 -11.07 5.72
CA CYS A 203 11.00 -10.59 4.69
C CYS A 203 11.49 -9.24 4.15
N ILE A 204 11.79 -9.19 2.85
CA ILE A 204 12.31 -8.00 2.16
C ILE A 204 11.36 -7.63 1.01
N PHE A 205 10.84 -6.41 1.05
CA PHE A 205 10.12 -5.79 -0.06
C PHE A 205 11.11 -4.99 -0.91
N THR A 206 10.99 -5.09 -2.21
CA THR A 206 11.89 -4.38 -3.13
C THR A 206 11.55 -2.90 -3.22
N ILE A 207 10.45 -2.58 -3.87
CA ILE A 207 9.98 -1.21 -4.13
C ILE A 207 8.56 -1.08 -3.58
N ASN A 208 8.28 0.07 -2.96
CA ASN A 208 6.93 0.44 -2.57
C ASN A 208 6.23 1.18 -3.70
N GLU A 209 5.04 0.69 -4.11
CA GLU A 209 4.11 1.38 -5.02
C GLU A 209 4.73 1.88 -6.32
N CYS A 210 5.24 0.96 -7.14
CA CYS A 210 5.81 1.31 -8.44
C CYS A 210 4.87 2.19 -9.29
N ALA A 211 3.56 1.89 -9.30
CA ALA A 211 2.58 2.62 -10.09
C ALA A 211 2.45 4.07 -9.63
N ARG A 212 2.31 4.30 -8.32
CA ARG A 212 2.16 5.64 -7.74
C ARG A 212 3.44 6.46 -7.90
N LEU A 213 4.59 5.90 -7.55
CA LEU A 213 5.90 6.52 -7.72
C LEU A 213 6.07 7.13 -9.13
N VAL A 214 5.75 6.35 -10.16
CA VAL A 214 5.91 6.81 -11.54
C VAL A 214 4.87 7.84 -11.93
N TYR A 215 3.59 7.58 -11.63
CA TYR A 215 2.52 8.48 -12.00
C TYR A 215 2.64 9.84 -11.31
N ILE A 216 2.92 9.87 -10.01
CA ILE A 216 2.92 11.13 -9.23
C ILE A 216 4.26 11.86 -9.34
N GLY A 217 5.37 11.14 -9.34
CA GLY A 217 6.70 11.76 -9.41
C GLY A 217 7.15 12.17 -10.80
N TYR A 218 6.81 11.38 -11.82
CA TYR A 218 7.27 11.58 -13.20
C TYR A 218 6.14 11.96 -14.19
N GLY A 219 4.88 11.75 -13.80
CA GLY A 219 3.73 12.06 -14.65
C GLY A 219 3.05 13.37 -14.29
N SER A 220 2.56 13.53 -13.07
CA SER A 220 1.86 14.73 -12.61
C SER A 220 2.78 15.78 -11.97
N GLY A 221 3.97 15.39 -11.52
CA GLY A 221 4.92 16.26 -10.83
C GLY A 221 4.45 16.75 -9.46
N LEU A 222 3.48 16.08 -8.85
CA LEU A 222 2.97 16.43 -7.51
C LEU A 222 3.91 16.00 -6.40
N ASP A 223 4.62 14.88 -6.58
CA ASP A 223 5.64 14.38 -5.66
C ASP A 223 7.04 14.45 -6.29
N ALA A 224 8.11 14.28 -5.49
CA ALA A 224 9.48 14.24 -5.98
C ALA A 224 9.68 13.10 -7.02
N PRO A 225 10.47 13.32 -8.08
CA PRO A 225 11.32 14.48 -8.38
C PRO A 225 10.57 15.69 -8.98
N GLY A 226 9.26 15.64 -9.12
CA GLY A 226 8.45 16.77 -9.58
C GLY A 226 8.41 16.96 -11.08
N LEU A 227 8.60 15.91 -11.85
CA LEU A 227 8.64 15.95 -13.32
C LEU A 227 7.25 15.71 -13.92
N THR A 228 7.01 16.32 -15.08
CA THR A 228 5.83 16.08 -15.92
C THR A 228 6.32 15.68 -17.30
N LEU A 229 6.49 14.38 -17.49
CA LEU A 229 7.06 13.80 -18.71
C LEU A 229 5.98 13.46 -19.74
N PRO A 230 6.34 13.39 -21.04
CA PRO A 230 5.49 12.80 -22.08
C PRO A 230 5.17 11.33 -21.75
N GLN A 231 4.02 10.84 -22.22
CA GLN A 231 3.53 9.48 -21.93
C GLN A 231 4.53 8.37 -22.31
N ARG A 232 5.27 8.55 -23.40
CA ARG A 232 6.32 7.62 -23.82
C ARG A 232 7.40 7.47 -22.72
N ASP A 233 7.85 8.58 -22.18
CA ASP A 233 8.92 8.59 -21.17
C ASP A 233 8.39 8.06 -19.85
N ILE A 234 7.14 8.37 -19.48
CA ILE A 234 6.46 7.77 -18.32
C ILE A 234 6.42 6.25 -18.43
N ASN A 235 6.08 5.71 -19.61
CA ASN A 235 6.05 4.26 -19.83
C ASN A 235 7.46 3.66 -19.77
N GLN A 236 8.50 4.40 -20.21
CA GLN A 236 9.88 3.95 -20.09
C GLN A 236 10.36 3.97 -18.64
N VAL A 237 10.05 5.01 -17.86
CA VAL A 237 10.31 5.06 -16.41
C VAL A 237 9.63 3.87 -15.71
N ARG A 238 8.39 3.58 -16.06
CA ARG A 238 7.63 2.42 -15.56
C ARG A 238 8.38 1.12 -15.80
N HIS A 239 8.89 0.93 -17.02
CA HIS A 239 9.69 -0.24 -17.38
C HIS A 239 10.98 -0.33 -16.55
N HIS A 240 11.71 0.78 -16.37
CA HIS A 240 12.96 0.79 -15.60
C HIS A 240 12.72 0.51 -14.11
N VAL A 241 11.62 1.00 -13.53
CA VAL A 241 11.23 0.69 -12.14
C VAL A 241 10.93 -0.80 -11.98
N ALA A 242 10.14 -1.38 -12.93
CA ALA A 242 9.84 -2.81 -12.92
C ALA A 242 11.11 -3.66 -13.12
N LEU A 243 12.02 -3.22 -14.00
CA LEU A 243 13.33 -3.86 -14.18
C LEU A 243 14.18 -3.80 -12.92
N GLY A 244 14.18 -2.64 -12.24
CA GLY A 244 14.84 -2.47 -10.94
C GLY A 244 14.31 -3.44 -9.88
N HIS A 245 12.98 -3.67 -9.83
CA HIS A 245 12.39 -4.70 -8.98
C HIS A 245 13.00 -6.08 -9.28
N GLY A 246 12.97 -6.51 -10.53
CA GLY A 246 13.45 -7.84 -10.91
C GLY A 246 14.94 -8.04 -10.64
N LEU A 247 15.76 -7.04 -10.96
CA LEU A 247 17.20 -7.05 -10.65
C LEU A 247 17.47 -7.10 -9.14
N ALA A 248 16.66 -6.37 -8.33
CA ALA A 248 16.76 -6.41 -6.88
C ALA A 248 16.36 -7.78 -6.31
N VAL A 249 15.34 -8.44 -6.87
CA VAL A 249 14.97 -9.83 -6.49
C VAL A 249 16.18 -10.75 -6.69
N GLN A 250 16.84 -10.69 -7.86
CA GLN A 250 18.01 -11.50 -8.15
C GLN A 250 19.19 -11.17 -7.21
N ALA A 251 19.42 -9.88 -6.94
CA ALA A 251 20.49 -9.45 -6.04
C ALA A 251 20.24 -9.90 -4.59
N VAL A 252 19.02 -9.83 -4.10
CA VAL A 252 18.63 -10.36 -2.78
C VAL A 252 18.84 -11.87 -2.73
N ARG A 253 18.39 -12.63 -3.73
CA ARG A 253 18.60 -14.09 -3.83
C ARG A 253 20.09 -14.49 -3.78
N ALA A 254 20.94 -13.73 -4.47
CA ALA A 254 22.37 -14.01 -4.55
C ALA A 254 23.14 -13.67 -3.27
N ASN A 255 22.61 -12.77 -2.43
CA ASN A 255 23.38 -12.21 -1.31
C ASN A 255 22.76 -12.48 0.07
N ALA A 256 21.46 -12.76 0.15
CA ALA A 256 20.78 -12.99 1.42
C ALA A 256 21.05 -14.39 1.99
N GLN A 257 20.92 -14.50 3.31
CA GLN A 257 20.96 -15.80 3.98
C GLN A 257 19.73 -16.66 3.64
N SER A 258 19.90 -17.97 3.75
CA SER A 258 18.83 -18.95 3.51
C SER A 258 17.58 -18.64 4.34
N GLY A 259 16.42 -18.87 3.74
CA GLY A 259 15.12 -18.60 4.34
C GLY A 259 14.63 -17.15 4.21
N THR A 260 15.42 -16.26 3.63
CA THR A 260 14.98 -14.89 3.33
C THR A 260 14.03 -14.90 2.14
N LYS A 261 12.88 -14.26 2.32
CA LYS A 261 11.81 -14.10 1.34
C LYS A 261 11.87 -12.71 0.73
N VAL A 262 11.56 -12.60 -0.57
CA VAL A 262 11.56 -11.31 -1.30
C VAL A 262 10.31 -11.20 -2.18
N GLY A 263 9.72 -10.01 -2.22
CA GLY A 263 8.56 -9.70 -3.05
C GLY A 263 8.33 -8.20 -3.23
N PRO A 264 7.38 -7.79 -4.08
CA PRO A 264 6.97 -6.39 -4.24
C PRO A 264 6.03 -5.95 -3.11
N ALA A 265 5.86 -4.63 -2.95
CA ALA A 265 4.76 -4.02 -2.21
C ALA A 265 4.07 -3.02 -3.14
N GLU A 266 2.90 -3.37 -3.66
CA GLU A 266 2.29 -2.62 -4.76
C GLU A 266 0.89 -2.09 -4.41
N ASN A 267 0.62 -0.85 -4.83
CA ASN A 267 -0.74 -0.33 -4.90
C ASN A 267 -1.35 -0.76 -6.23
N ILE A 268 -2.32 -1.65 -6.18
CA ILE A 268 -2.97 -2.13 -7.40
C ILE A 268 -4.22 -1.31 -7.74
N GLU A 269 -4.55 -1.25 -9.02
CA GLU A 269 -5.87 -0.79 -9.46
C GLU A 269 -6.92 -1.80 -9.00
N VAL A 270 -7.60 -1.47 -7.88
CA VAL A 270 -8.58 -2.36 -7.25
C VAL A 270 -9.89 -2.33 -8.02
N CYS A 271 -10.26 -3.45 -8.62
CA CYS A 271 -11.48 -3.65 -9.39
C CYS A 271 -12.49 -4.46 -8.60
N ILE A 272 -13.62 -3.85 -8.26
CA ILE A 272 -14.70 -4.46 -7.47
C ILE A 272 -15.87 -4.77 -8.42
N PRO A 273 -16.41 -6.01 -8.47
CA PRO A 273 -17.64 -6.27 -9.21
C PRO A 273 -18.78 -5.46 -8.59
N ALA A 274 -19.46 -4.64 -9.39
CA ALA A 274 -20.55 -3.77 -8.89
C ALA A 274 -21.71 -4.57 -8.25
N ILE A 275 -21.91 -5.78 -8.75
CA ILE A 275 -22.82 -6.80 -8.16
C ILE A 275 -22.08 -8.13 -8.30
N GLU A 276 -22.10 -8.96 -7.27
CA GLU A 276 -21.38 -10.25 -7.19
C GLU A 276 -22.03 -11.34 -8.06
N THR A 277 -22.24 -11.05 -9.37
CA THR A 277 -22.64 -12.05 -10.35
C THR A 277 -21.42 -12.72 -10.98
N PRO A 278 -21.50 -13.98 -11.48
CA PRO A 278 -20.39 -14.62 -12.17
C PRO A 278 -19.85 -13.81 -13.35
N ALA A 279 -20.70 -13.08 -14.08
CA ALA A 279 -20.30 -12.26 -15.19
C ALA A 279 -19.46 -11.03 -14.74
N ASN A 280 -19.95 -10.30 -13.73
CA ASN A 280 -19.24 -9.12 -13.21
C ASN A 280 -17.94 -9.50 -12.47
N ILE A 281 -17.92 -10.66 -11.79
CA ILE A 281 -16.69 -11.17 -11.15
C ILE A 281 -15.63 -11.45 -12.21
N ARG A 282 -15.98 -12.12 -13.33
CA ARG A 282 -15.05 -12.33 -14.44
C ARG A 282 -14.58 -11.02 -15.07
N ALA A 283 -15.49 -10.06 -15.24
CA ALA A 283 -15.17 -8.73 -15.74
C ALA A 283 -14.18 -7.99 -14.83
N ALA A 284 -14.36 -8.06 -13.51
CA ALA A 284 -13.44 -7.47 -12.52
C ALA A 284 -12.07 -8.17 -12.53
N GLU A 285 -12.02 -9.48 -12.76
CA GLU A 285 -10.76 -10.23 -12.95
C GLU A 285 -10.00 -9.74 -14.19
N ILE A 286 -10.69 -9.62 -15.33
CA ILE A 286 -10.08 -9.09 -16.57
C ILE A 286 -9.59 -7.65 -16.33
N ALA A 287 -10.42 -6.79 -15.77
CA ALA A 287 -10.07 -5.41 -15.46
C ALA A 287 -8.84 -5.33 -14.53
N THR A 288 -8.79 -6.16 -13.47
CA THR A 288 -7.65 -6.21 -12.56
C THR A 288 -6.36 -6.56 -13.30
N ARG A 289 -6.39 -7.56 -14.18
CA ARG A 289 -5.22 -7.96 -14.96
C ARG A 289 -4.75 -6.86 -15.92
N GLU A 290 -5.66 -6.26 -16.66
CA GLU A 290 -5.32 -5.28 -17.70
C GLU A 290 -4.94 -3.90 -17.12
N LEU A 291 -5.60 -3.43 -16.07
CA LEU A 291 -5.28 -2.14 -15.45
C LEU A 291 -3.96 -2.17 -14.68
N ASN A 292 -3.53 -3.35 -14.23
CA ASN A 292 -2.23 -3.53 -13.58
C ASN A 292 -1.12 -4.05 -14.54
N ALA A 293 -1.36 -3.99 -15.86
CA ALA A 293 -0.48 -4.57 -16.89
C ALA A 293 0.94 -3.98 -16.88
N GLY A 294 1.09 -2.72 -16.47
CA GLY A 294 2.39 -2.04 -16.47
C GLY A 294 3.33 -2.44 -15.31
N TYR A 295 2.85 -3.13 -14.30
CA TYR A 295 3.62 -3.49 -13.11
C TYR A 295 3.30 -4.90 -12.63
N LEU A 296 2.30 -5.10 -11.78
CA LEU A 296 2.05 -6.38 -11.12
C LEU A 296 1.82 -7.51 -12.11
N THR A 297 1.06 -7.27 -13.19
CA THR A 297 0.87 -8.26 -14.25
C THR A 297 2.18 -8.59 -14.94
N ALA A 298 2.99 -7.58 -15.27
CA ALA A 298 4.30 -7.80 -15.91
C ALA A 298 5.26 -8.56 -14.98
N ILE A 299 5.26 -8.24 -13.68
CA ILE A 299 6.07 -8.93 -12.66
C ILE A 299 5.66 -10.40 -12.55
N LEU A 300 4.36 -10.69 -12.54
CA LEU A 300 3.86 -12.05 -12.29
C LEU A 300 3.70 -12.92 -13.54
N GLU A 301 3.55 -12.29 -14.74
CA GLU A 301 3.40 -13.02 -16.01
C GLU A 301 4.65 -13.01 -16.90
N GLY A 302 5.62 -12.13 -16.64
CA GLY A 302 6.82 -11.99 -17.48
C GLY A 302 6.54 -11.39 -18.86
N LYS A 303 5.45 -10.65 -19.00
CA LYS A 303 5.06 -10.00 -20.24
C LYS A 303 4.15 -8.80 -20.00
N TYR A 304 4.20 -7.84 -20.90
CA TYR A 304 3.13 -6.85 -21.05
C TYR A 304 1.94 -7.47 -21.78
N THR A 305 0.72 -7.11 -21.38
CA THR A 305 -0.48 -7.59 -22.08
C THR A 305 -0.58 -6.97 -23.47
N GLU A 306 -1.22 -7.68 -24.40
CA GLU A 306 -1.45 -7.16 -25.75
C GLU A 306 -2.30 -5.88 -25.71
N ALA A 307 -3.31 -5.83 -24.83
CA ALA A 307 -4.14 -4.65 -24.67
C ALA A 307 -3.34 -3.45 -24.16
N PHE A 308 -2.41 -3.64 -23.21
CA PHE A 308 -1.53 -2.56 -22.75
C PHE A 308 -0.64 -2.04 -23.87
N LEU A 309 0.00 -2.93 -24.65
CA LEU A 309 0.87 -2.53 -25.75
C LEU A 309 0.09 -1.85 -26.88
N ALA A 310 -1.07 -2.38 -27.25
CA ALA A 310 -1.95 -1.79 -28.25
C ALA A 310 -2.44 -0.39 -27.84
N TYR A 311 -2.82 -0.24 -26.56
CA TYR A 311 -3.22 1.05 -26.01
C TYR A 311 -2.06 2.05 -26.00
N ALA A 312 -0.87 1.63 -25.57
CA ALA A 312 0.31 2.49 -25.56
C ALA A 312 0.76 2.90 -26.96
N GLY A 313 0.58 2.03 -27.96
CA GLY A 313 0.93 2.30 -29.36
C GLY A 313 2.36 2.82 -29.50
N ALA A 314 2.52 4.02 -30.09
CA ALA A 314 3.82 4.67 -30.24
C ALA A 314 4.47 5.09 -28.90
N ASN A 315 3.71 5.10 -27.81
CA ASN A 315 4.20 5.38 -26.47
C ASN A 315 4.58 4.12 -25.68
N ALA A 316 4.58 2.93 -26.30
CA ALA A 316 5.02 1.70 -25.64
C ALA A 316 6.47 1.83 -25.18
N PRO A 317 6.82 1.24 -24.02
CA PRO A 317 8.21 1.24 -23.56
C PRO A 317 9.09 0.42 -24.51
N THR A 318 10.34 0.79 -24.63
CA THR A 318 11.36 -0.03 -25.29
C THR A 318 11.89 -1.07 -24.30
N PHE A 319 11.83 -2.35 -24.65
CA PHE A 319 12.27 -3.44 -23.79
C PHE A 319 12.79 -4.63 -24.60
N THR A 320 13.54 -5.51 -23.95
CA THR A 320 14.00 -6.79 -24.52
C THR A 320 13.27 -7.98 -23.86
N PRO A 321 13.25 -9.17 -24.49
CA PRO A 321 12.77 -10.38 -23.83
C PRO A 321 13.49 -10.70 -22.52
N GLU A 322 14.80 -10.39 -22.45
CA GLU A 322 15.63 -10.56 -21.27
C GLU A 322 15.18 -9.65 -20.12
N ASP A 323 14.78 -8.42 -20.42
CA ASP A 323 14.20 -7.52 -19.41
C ASP A 323 12.94 -8.12 -18.77
N LEU A 324 12.06 -8.68 -19.59
CA LEU A 324 10.83 -9.30 -19.08
C LEU A 324 11.11 -10.53 -18.23
N LYS A 325 12.13 -11.32 -18.58
CA LYS A 325 12.62 -12.43 -17.74
C LYS A 325 13.14 -11.94 -16.39
N VAL A 326 13.89 -10.84 -16.38
CA VAL A 326 14.39 -10.23 -15.16
C VAL A 326 13.24 -9.69 -14.32
N ILE A 327 12.32 -8.92 -14.92
CA ILE A 327 11.13 -8.36 -14.25
C ILE A 327 10.33 -9.45 -13.54
N SER A 328 10.17 -10.60 -14.18
CA SER A 328 9.42 -11.74 -13.64
C SER A 328 10.27 -12.72 -12.81
N SER A 329 11.38 -12.27 -12.27
CA SER A 329 12.16 -13.09 -11.33
C SER A 329 11.25 -13.58 -10.18
N PRO A 330 11.27 -14.90 -9.86
CA PRO A 330 10.30 -15.48 -8.92
C PRO A 330 10.29 -14.79 -7.56
N VAL A 331 9.11 -14.41 -7.10
CA VAL A 331 8.88 -13.80 -5.79
C VAL A 331 8.26 -14.80 -4.82
N ASP A 332 8.47 -14.62 -3.52
CA ASP A 332 7.95 -15.52 -2.47
C ASP A 332 6.57 -15.11 -1.98
N PHE A 333 6.26 -13.85 -2.14
CA PHE A 333 4.98 -13.26 -1.71
C PHE A 333 4.67 -12.00 -2.52
N VAL A 334 3.44 -11.53 -2.41
CA VAL A 334 3.01 -10.22 -2.94
C VAL A 334 2.49 -9.38 -1.78
N GLY A 335 3.05 -8.18 -1.62
CA GLY A 335 2.54 -7.15 -0.74
C GLY A 335 1.53 -6.27 -1.48
N LEU A 336 0.43 -5.94 -0.82
CA LEU A 336 -0.64 -5.11 -1.36
C LEU A 336 -0.92 -3.91 -0.45
N ASN A 337 -0.80 -2.72 -0.99
CA ASN A 337 -1.28 -1.49 -0.35
C ASN A 337 -2.71 -1.24 -0.84
N ILE A 338 -3.67 -1.30 0.06
CA ILE A 338 -5.11 -1.21 -0.29
C ILE A 338 -5.77 -0.15 0.57
N TYR A 339 -6.18 0.95 -0.03
CA TYR A 339 -6.86 2.06 0.66
C TYR A 339 -8.25 2.33 0.11
N VAL A 340 -8.38 2.24 -1.21
CA VAL A 340 -9.55 2.71 -1.95
C VAL A 340 -10.00 1.70 -3.00
N PRO A 341 -11.27 1.72 -3.40
CA PRO A 341 -11.68 1.14 -4.67
C PRO A 341 -11.18 2.07 -5.78
N HIS A 342 -10.53 1.51 -6.79
CA HIS A 342 -10.24 2.30 -7.99
C HIS A 342 -11.43 2.27 -8.95
N HIS A 343 -12.07 1.08 -9.11
CA HIS A 343 -13.17 0.91 -10.05
C HIS A 343 -14.23 -0.06 -9.52
N PHE A 344 -15.50 0.30 -9.69
CA PHE A 344 -16.58 -0.67 -9.77
C PHE A 344 -16.73 -1.16 -11.20
N VAL A 345 -16.88 -2.47 -11.38
CA VAL A 345 -16.81 -3.12 -12.69
C VAL A 345 -18.07 -3.92 -12.98
N VAL A 346 -18.58 -3.82 -14.21
CA VAL A 346 -19.63 -4.66 -14.74
C VAL A 346 -19.13 -5.37 -16.02
N ALA A 347 -19.78 -6.46 -16.39
CA ALA A 347 -19.54 -7.10 -17.68
C ALA A 347 -19.83 -6.11 -18.82
N GLY A 348 -18.93 -6.00 -19.78
CA GLY A 348 -19.04 -5.10 -20.93
C GLY A 348 -19.15 -5.88 -22.23
N ASP A 349 -19.81 -5.28 -23.23
CA ASP A 349 -20.03 -5.85 -24.55
C ASP A 349 -19.11 -5.24 -25.64
N ASP A 350 -18.15 -4.40 -25.21
CA ASP A 350 -17.31 -3.59 -26.10
C ASP A 350 -16.01 -4.29 -26.60
N GLY A 351 -15.92 -5.60 -26.40
CA GLY A 351 -14.75 -6.41 -26.77
C GLY A 351 -13.66 -6.48 -25.71
N ASN A 352 -13.67 -5.58 -24.72
CA ASN A 352 -12.74 -5.65 -23.56
C ASN A 352 -13.20 -6.62 -22.48
N GLY A 353 -14.48 -7.01 -22.50
CA GLY A 353 -15.10 -7.92 -21.53
C GLY A 353 -15.44 -7.27 -20.19
N PHE A 354 -15.19 -5.98 -20.02
CA PHE A 354 -15.54 -5.23 -18.80
C PHE A 354 -15.86 -3.76 -19.12
N ALA A 355 -16.64 -3.14 -18.26
CA ALA A 355 -16.86 -1.70 -18.26
C ALA A 355 -16.67 -1.14 -16.84
N LEU A 356 -16.03 0.04 -16.75
CA LEU A 356 -15.77 0.74 -15.49
C LEU A 356 -16.95 1.68 -15.20
N LEU A 357 -17.46 1.62 -13.96
CA LEU A 357 -18.50 2.53 -13.51
C LEU A 357 -17.88 3.77 -12.86
N PRO A 358 -18.33 4.98 -13.22
CA PRO A 358 -17.84 6.20 -12.61
C PRO A 358 -18.36 6.33 -11.17
N PHE A 359 -17.51 6.88 -10.29
CA PHE A 359 -17.96 7.28 -8.96
C PHE A 359 -18.83 8.53 -9.04
N ALA A 360 -19.91 8.54 -8.25
CA ALA A 360 -20.70 9.76 -8.07
C ALA A 360 -19.85 10.85 -7.38
N ALA A 361 -20.12 12.12 -7.67
CA ALA A 361 -19.44 13.24 -7.04
C ALA A 361 -19.62 13.26 -5.50
N THR A 362 -20.73 12.70 -5.02
CA THR A 362 -21.09 12.58 -3.60
C THR A 362 -20.65 11.25 -2.98
N TYR A 363 -19.77 10.48 -3.65
CA TYR A 363 -19.33 9.20 -3.13
C TYR A 363 -18.59 9.41 -1.78
N PRO A 364 -18.88 8.60 -0.76
CA PRO A 364 -18.27 8.75 0.57
C PRO A 364 -16.75 8.73 0.52
N GLN A 365 -16.13 9.66 1.22
CA GLN A 365 -14.66 9.78 1.33
C GLN A 365 -14.25 10.19 2.74
N MET A 366 -13.00 9.91 3.09
CA MET A 366 -12.39 10.33 4.34
C MET A 366 -11.80 11.76 4.21
N ASP A 367 -11.03 12.17 5.20
CA ASP A 367 -10.39 13.50 5.25
C ASP A 367 -9.49 13.78 4.02
N SER A 368 -8.78 12.79 3.51
CA SER A 368 -8.08 12.90 2.23
C SER A 368 -9.05 12.70 1.07
N SER A 369 -9.11 13.66 0.14
CA SER A 369 -10.10 13.67 -0.97
C SER A 369 -9.98 12.49 -1.95
N TRP A 370 -8.81 11.85 -2.01
CA TRP A 370 -8.61 10.64 -2.82
C TRP A 370 -9.11 9.37 -2.13
N LEU A 371 -9.32 9.41 -0.80
CA LEU A 371 -9.60 8.24 0.03
C LEU A 371 -11.12 7.94 0.05
N ARG A 372 -11.61 7.37 -1.05
CA ARG A 372 -12.99 6.88 -1.17
C ARG A 372 -13.20 5.63 -0.33
N ILE A 373 -14.37 5.49 0.27
CA ILE A 373 -14.67 4.40 1.19
C ILE A 373 -15.35 3.25 0.43
N ALA A 374 -14.66 2.12 0.26
CA ALA A 374 -15.28 0.85 -0.12
C ALA A 374 -14.50 -0.30 0.50
N PRO A 375 -14.93 -0.77 1.67
CA PRO A 375 -14.25 -1.85 2.40
C PRO A 375 -14.10 -3.13 1.59
N GLU A 376 -14.99 -3.39 0.63
CA GLU A 376 -14.97 -4.54 -0.28
C GLU A 376 -13.64 -4.66 -1.05
N ALA A 377 -12.89 -3.56 -1.17
CA ALA A 377 -11.53 -3.60 -1.72
C ALA A 377 -10.63 -4.61 -1.02
N MET A 378 -10.77 -4.75 0.32
CA MET A 378 -10.00 -5.70 1.13
C MET A 378 -10.39 -7.16 0.92
N TYR A 379 -11.57 -7.42 0.36
CA TYR A 379 -11.96 -8.76 -0.07
C TYR A 379 -11.52 -9.06 -1.50
N TRP A 380 -11.81 -8.13 -2.43
CA TRP A 380 -11.64 -8.40 -3.86
C TRP A 380 -10.21 -8.32 -4.32
N ALA A 381 -9.43 -7.34 -3.85
CA ALA A 381 -8.05 -7.18 -4.30
C ALA A 381 -7.17 -8.42 -4.03
N PRO A 382 -7.04 -8.93 -2.78
CA PRO A 382 -6.23 -10.11 -2.53
C PRO A 382 -6.82 -11.38 -3.17
N ARG A 383 -8.15 -11.48 -3.30
CA ARG A 383 -8.81 -12.58 -3.98
C ARG A 383 -8.45 -12.63 -5.48
N HIS A 384 -8.48 -11.47 -6.17
CA HIS A 384 -8.10 -11.41 -7.57
C HIS A 384 -6.62 -11.76 -7.76
N VAL A 385 -5.73 -11.21 -6.93
CA VAL A 385 -4.30 -11.50 -6.98
C VAL A 385 -4.01 -12.99 -6.77
N ALA A 386 -4.61 -13.61 -5.76
CA ALA A 386 -4.45 -15.03 -5.50
C ALA A 386 -4.96 -15.89 -6.67
N LYS A 387 -6.11 -15.54 -7.25
CA LYS A 387 -6.75 -16.33 -8.31
C LYS A 387 -6.06 -16.17 -9.67
N LEU A 388 -5.79 -14.93 -10.09
CA LEU A 388 -5.24 -14.63 -11.42
C LEU A 388 -3.83 -15.17 -11.60
N TRP A 389 -2.99 -15.04 -10.58
CA TRP A 389 -1.56 -15.36 -10.67
C TRP A 389 -1.12 -16.51 -9.76
N ASN A 390 -2.09 -17.22 -9.16
CA ASN A 390 -1.81 -18.36 -8.28
C ASN A 390 -0.85 -18.01 -7.12
N VAL A 391 -0.92 -16.77 -6.62
CA VAL A 391 -0.09 -16.29 -5.51
C VAL A 391 -0.49 -17.02 -4.23
N LYS A 392 0.50 -17.60 -3.54
CA LYS A 392 0.28 -18.45 -2.36
C LYS A 392 0.55 -17.74 -1.03
N SER A 393 1.08 -16.53 -1.07
CA SER A 393 1.38 -15.74 0.12
C SER A 393 1.17 -14.27 -0.20
N ILE A 394 0.25 -13.63 0.50
CA ILE A 394 -0.10 -12.21 0.34
C ILE A 394 0.03 -11.54 1.71
N TYR A 395 0.61 -10.35 1.74
CA TYR A 395 0.54 -9.46 2.88
C TYR A 395 -0.24 -8.19 2.50
N ILE A 396 -1.14 -7.74 3.37
CA ILE A 396 -1.64 -6.37 3.26
C ILE A 396 -0.57 -5.48 3.89
N THR A 397 0.22 -4.85 3.03
CA THR A 397 1.42 -4.11 3.45
C THR A 397 1.12 -2.69 3.90
N GLU A 398 -0.02 -2.16 3.46
CA GLU A 398 -0.57 -0.90 3.95
C GLU A 398 -2.10 -0.88 3.82
N ASN A 399 -2.77 -0.46 4.87
CA ASN A 399 -4.16 -0.01 4.88
C ASN A 399 -4.37 0.90 6.08
N GLY A 400 -5.13 1.98 5.91
CA GLY A 400 -5.39 2.97 6.93
C GLY A 400 -6.11 4.18 6.36
N THR A 401 -6.34 5.18 7.19
CA THR A 401 -7.02 6.40 6.77
C THR A 401 -6.49 7.63 7.47
N SER A 402 -6.47 8.74 6.76
CA SER A 402 -6.34 10.06 7.38
C SER A 402 -7.66 10.43 8.06
N ALA A 403 -7.55 11.17 9.14
CA ALA A 403 -8.66 11.76 9.85
C ALA A 403 -8.30 13.18 10.33
N ALA A 404 -9.32 14.01 10.59
CA ALA A 404 -9.16 15.35 11.13
C ALA A 404 -8.90 15.31 12.64
N ASP A 405 -7.85 14.62 13.04
CA ASP A 405 -7.52 14.34 14.44
C ASP A 405 -7.19 15.62 15.22
N GLN A 406 -7.89 15.82 16.31
CA GLN A 406 -7.66 16.94 17.22
C GLN A 406 -7.49 16.46 18.65
N MET A 407 -6.58 17.10 19.39
CA MET A 407 -6.42 16.88 20.81
C MET A 407 -7.57 17.52 21.58
N SER A 408 -8.33 16.74 22.32
CA SER A 408 -9.39 17.22 23.20
C SER A 408 -8.83 17.86 24.49
N ALA A 409 -9.66 18.59 25.20
CA ALA A 409 -9.25 19.28 26.43
C ALA A 409 -8.73 18.33 27.54
N ASP A 410 -9.13 17.07 27.52
CA ASP A 410 -8.65 16.00 28.43
C ASP A 410 -7.34 15.34 27.97
N GLY A 411 -6.72 15.87 26.89
CA GLY A 411 -5.46 15.35 26.35
C GLY A 411 -5.57 14.06 25.56
N LYS A 412 -6.77 13.69 25.09
CA LYS A 412 -7.03 12.49 24.27
C LYS A 412 -7.40 12.87 22.84
N VAL A 413 -7.27 11.89 21.94
CA VAL A 413 -7.74 12.00 20.54
C VAL A 413 -8.78 10.93 20.29
N TYR A 414 -9.99 11.36 19.96
CA TYR A 414 -11.18 10.51 19.75
C TYR A 414 -11.47 10.32 18.25
N ASP A 415 -10.64 9.54 17.59
CA ASP A 415 -10.69 9.26 16.14
C ASP A 415 -11.66 8.11 15.80
N VAL A 416 -12.93 8.29 16.13
CA VAL A 416 -13.99 7.28 15.94
C VAL A 416 -14.19 6.94 14.45
N ASP A 417 -14.03 7.89 13.56
CA ASP A 417 -14.08 7.71 12.12
C ASP A 417 -13.01 6.73 11.62
N ARG A 418 -11.78 6.79 12.17
CA ARG A 418 -10.73 5.80 11.88
C ARG A 418 -11.11 4.41 12.39
N ILE A 419 -11.72 4.30 13.57
CA ILE A 419 -12.21 3.02 14.10
C ILE A 419 -13.27 2.44 13.15
N MET A 420 -14.23 3.23 12.70
CA MET A 420 -15.26 2.79 11.77
C MET A 420 -14.68 2.34 10.43
N TYR A 421 -13.70 3.07 9.91
CA TYR A 421 -12.96 2.66 8.71
C TYR A 421 -12.29 1.29 8.93
N LEU A 422 -11.45 1.17 9.95
CA LEU A 422 -10.69 -0.05 10.23
C LEU A 422 -11.60 -1.25 10.44
N ARG A 423 -12.66 -1.11 11.25
CA ARG A 423 -13.62 -2.18 11.50
C ARG A 423 -14.23 -2.71 10.21
N ASN A 424 -14.69 -1.83 9.33
CA ASN A 424 -15.30 -2.22 8.06
C ASN A 424 -14.29 -2.90 7.12
N TYR A 425 -13.08 -2.36 6.99
CA TYR A 425 -12.04 -2.93 6.13
C TYR A 425 -11.54 -4.27 6.66
N LEU A 426 -11.32 -4.40 7.96
CA LEU A 426 -10.92 -5.67 8.59
C LEU A 426 -12.03 -6.73 8.50
N THR A 427 -13.31 -6.34 8.52
CA THR A 427 -14.43 -7.26 8.27
C THR A 427 -14.34 -7.89 6.87
N GLN A 428 -14.02 -7.10 5.85
CA GLN A 428 -13.85 -7.62 4.49
C GLN A 428 -12.57 -8.43 4.33
N LEU A 429 -11.50 -8.06 5.04
CA LEU A 429 -10.29 -8.87 5.08
C LEU A 429 -10.55 -10.23 5.75
N ASN A 430 -11.30 -10.25 6.84
CA ASN A 430 -11.72 -11.50 7.48
C ASN A 430 -12.57 -12.36 6.52
N ARG A 431 -13.49 -11.75 5.75
CA ARG A 431 -14.23 -12.44 4.69
C ARG A 431 -13.27 -13.09 3.67
N ALA A 432 -12.19 -12.40 3.28
CA ALA A 432 -11.20 -12.93 2.34
C ALA A 432 -10.46 -14.14 2.93
N THR A 433 -9.93 -14.02 4.15
CA THR A 433 -9.21 -15.12 4.82
C THR A 433 -10.12 -16.32 5.08
N SER A 434 -11.37 -16.08 5.51
CA SER A 434 -12.38 -17.13 5.69
C SER A 434 -12.77 -17.84 4.40
N ALA A 435 -12.66 -17.15 3.25
CA ALA A 435 -12.83 -17.73 1.92
C ALA A 435 -11.57 -18.46 1.39
N GLY A 436 -10.54 -18.61 2.22
CA GLY A 436 -9.29 -19.31 1.87
C GLY A 436 -8.31 -18.48 1.03
N VAL A 437 -8.48 -17.16 0.94
CA VAL A 437 -7.48 -16.30 0.31
C VAL A 437 -6.21 -16.28 1.18
N PRO A 438 -5.00 -16.52 0.62
CA PRO A 438 -3.78 -16.79 1.38
C PRO A 438 -3.13 -15.51 1.91
N VAL A 439 -3.90 -14.69 2.65
CA VAL A 439 -3.37 -13.51 3.32
C VAL A 439 -2.73 -13.92 4.63
N GLN A 440 -1.43 -13.62 4.77
CA GLN A 440 -0.60 -14.03 5.90
C GLN A 440 -0.58 -12.99 7.02
N GLY A 441 -0.86 -11.73 6.70
CA GLY A 441 -0.79 -10.66 7.70
C GLY A 441 -1.25 -9.30 7.16
N TYR A 442 -1.35 -8.35 8.09
CA TYR A 442 -1.85 -7.01 7.86
C TYR A 442 -0.96 -5.99 8.59
N PHE A 443 -0.51 -4.97 7.87
CA PHE A 443 0.27 -3.85 8.39
C PHE A 443 -0.55 -2.57 8.29
N LEU A 444 -0.91 -2.02 9.45
CA LEU A 444 -1.66 -0.77 9.51
C LEU A 444 -0.77 0.42 9.10
N TRP A 445 -1.23 1.23 8.17
CA TRP A 445 -0.65 2.51 7.86
C TRP A 445 -1.40 3.63 8.59
N SER A 446 -0.80 4.25 9.61
CA SER A 446 0.58 4.20 10.01
C SER A 446 0.69 4.04 11.53
N LEU A 447 1.85 3.61 12.04
CA LEU A 447 2.10 3.56 13.49
C LEU A 447 1.81 4.90 14.16
N MET A 448 2.30 5.98 13.58
CA MET A 448 2.17 7.34 14.13
C MET A 448 1.94 8.36 13.01
N ASP A 449 1.36 9.52 13.35
CA ASP A 449 1.28 10.64 12.43
C ASP A 449 2.67 11.01 11.95
N ASN A 450 2.81 11.33 10.68
CA ASN A 450 4.12 11.57 10.07
C ASN A 450 4.06 12.61 8.96
N PHE A 451 5.14 12.81 8.23
CA PHE A 451 5.20 13.66 7.06
C PHE A 451 4.50 12.99 5.87
N GLU A 452 3.27 13.42 5.56
CA GLU A 452 2.44 12.81 4.51
C GLU A 452 2.74 13.43 3.14
N TRP A 453 3.97 13.27 2.67
CA TRP A 453 4.44 13.66 1.34
C TRP A 453 4.07 15.13 0.97
N SER A 454 3.41 15.36 -0.17
CA SER A 454 2.96 16.70 -0.57
C SER A 454 1.87 17.31 0.32
N ASP A 455 1.20 16.55 1.16
CA ASP A 455 0.28 17.07 2.19
C ASP A 455 1.00 17.63 3.43
N GLY A 456 2.29 17.33 3.62
CA GLY A 456 3.06 17.73 4.79
C GLY A 456 2.51 17.08 6.07
N TYR A 457 2.31 17.88 7.12
CA TYR A 457 1.77 17.39 8.40
C TYR A 457 0.26 17.59 8.53
N LYS A 458 -0.44 18.00 7.47
CA LYS A 458 -1.89 18.22 7.49
C LYS A 458 -2.71 16.96 7.57
N LYS A 459 -2.22 15.85 7.01
CA LYS A 459 -2.92 14.57 6.99
C LYS A 459 -2.36 13.62 8.03
N ARG A 460 -3.24 13.08 8.88
CA ARG A 460 -2.87 12.27 10.04
C ARG A 460 -3.38 10.84 9.89
N PHE A 461 -2.47 9.91 9.59
CA PHE A 461 -2.78 8.49 9.40
C PHE A 461 -2.45 7.63 10.63
N GLY A 462 -1.74 8.18 11.61
CA GLY A 462 -1.19 7.41 12.72
C GLY A 462 -2.22 6.89 13.71
N LEU A 463 -1.88 5.78 14.36
CA LEU A 463 -2.52 5.34 15.61
C LEU A 463 -2.08 6.19 16.80
N TYR A 464 -0.89 6.76 16.72
CA TYR A 464 -0.38 7.70 17.70
C TYR A 464 -0.37 9.11 17.11
N HIS A 465 -0.99 10.03 17.83
CA HIS A 465 -0.91 11.45 17.52
C HIS A 465 0.49 11.97 17.86
N VAL A 466 1.13 12.67 16.94
CA VAL A 466 2.43 13.29 17.13
C VAL A 466 2.27 14.79 17.21
N ASP A 467 2.75 15.38 18.30
CA ASP A 467 3.02 16.80 18.42
C ASP A 467 4.40 17.08 17.79
N PHE A 468 4.41 17.61 16.58
CA PHE A 468 5.67 17.79 15.83
C PHE A 468 6.60 18.87 16.41
N GLN A 469 6.15 19.68 17.39
CA GLN A 469 7.01 20.65 18.07
C GLN A 469 7.74 19.99 19.25
N THR A 470 7.02 19.22 20.05
CA THR A 470 7.55 18.57 21.25
C THR A 470 8.00 17.13 21.03
N GLN A 471 7.61 16.56 19.89
CA GLN A 471 7.85 15.15 19.54
C GLN A 471 7.15 14.18 20.50
N ARG A 472 6.08 14.61 21.21
CA ARG A 472 5.30 13.74 22.08
C ARG A 472 4.37 12.85 21.24
N ARG A 473 4.34 11.55 21.54
CA ARG A 473 3.41 10.57 20.99
C ARG A 473 2.27 10.35 21.99
N THR A 474 1.04 10.50 21.54
CA THR A 474 -0.17 10.26 22.36
C THR A 474 -1.03 9.21 21.64
N PRO A 475 -1.37 8.08 22.31
CA PRO A 475 -2.22 7.08 21.67
C PRO A 475 -3.60 7.68 21.37
N LYS A 476 -4.11 7.42 20.18
CA LYS A 476 -5.47 7.77 19.78
C LYS A 476 -6.43 6.67 20.23
N LEU A 477 -7.73 6.91 20.17
CA LEU A 477 -8.74 5.88 20.50
C LEU A 477 -8.58 4.64 19.61
N SER A 478 -8.28 4.83 18.34
CA SER A 478 -8.01 3.75 17.38
C SER A 478 -6.82 2.86 17.76
N ALA A 479 -5.84 3.35 18.50
CA ALA A 479 -4.75 2.52 19.02
C ALA A 479 -5.28 1.47 19.99
N SER A 480 -6.25 1.84 20.86
CA SER A 480 -6.91 0.90 21.77
C SER A 480 -7.76 -0.12 21.02
N PHE A 481 -8.50 0.33 20.00
CA PHE A 481 -9.26 -0.56 19.13
C PHE A 481 -8.37 -1.57 18.42
N TYR A 482 -7.28 -1.11 17.79
CA TYR A 482 -6.37 -1.99 17.06
C TYR A 482 -5.65 -2.99 17.98
N ARG A 483 -5.29 -2.56 19.21
CA ARG A 483 -4.77 -3.46 20.23
C ARG A 483 -5.76 -4.57 20.58
N GLU A 484 -7.04 -4.25 20.73
CA GLU A 484 -8.09 -5.23 20.98
C GLU A 484 -8.24 -6.22 19.82
N VAL A 485 -8.24 -5.74 18.58
CA VAL A 485 -8.23 -6.60 17.37
C VAL A 485 -7.07 -7.59 17.40
N ILE A 486 -5.86 -7.13 17.73
CA ILE A 486 -4.66 -7.98 17.84
C ILE A 486 -4.83 -9.02 18.95
N GLN A 487 -5.27 -8.61 20.14
CA GLN A 487 -5.41 -9.50 21.29
C GLN A 487 -6.46 -10.59 21.07
N GLN A 488 -7.57 -10.25 20.42
CA GLN A 488 -8.65 -11.20 20.13
C GLN A 488 -8.39 -11.99 18.83
N ASN A 489 -7.41 -11.59 18.03
CA ASN A 489 -7.21 -12.07 16.65
C ASN A 489 -8.51 -12.04 15.84
N ALA A 490 -9.30 -11.00 16.00
CA ALA A 490 -10.66 -10.90 15.50
C ALA A 490 -11.08 -9.45 15.22
N VAL A 491 -12.13 -9.28 14.43
CA VAL A 491 -12.82 -7.99 14.31
C VAL A 491 -13.69 -7.79 15.55
N VAL A 492 -13.45 -6.71 16.29
CA VAL A 492 -14.14 -6.36 17.53
C VAL A 492 -15.16 -5.24 17.34
#